data_c68562f3fd16d5172f263fe10acc2382
#
_entry.id   c68562f3fd16d5172f263fe10acc2382
#
_cell.length_a   1.000
_cell.length_b   1.000
_cell.length_c   1.000
_cell.angle_alpha   90.00
_cell.angle_beta   90.00
_cell.angle_gamma   90.00
#
_symmetry.space_group_name_H-M   'P 1'
#
loop_
_entity.id
_entity.type
_entity.pdbx_description
1 polymer ?
#
loop_
_entity_poly.entity_id
_entity_poly.type
_entity_poly.pdbx_seq_one_letter_code
_entity_poly.pdbx_strand_id
1 'polypeptide(L)'
;MNESTRHSGLHQKIDRLDEPEIVVVDRFVDAILTSVEQELTSGSWLTTKFWADAFSARLRAHHALNVEPLSTVAFEAAFNAACVAAGWTTIPADSATNRFFDTIVSIPEGRTIKLSLKATSAKNLRPNYVHISKLTEAAWIQDTRKEQDRYEKIIELFSQYRNQTDSIVILRCFRKNDSSLFYQLVELPTKVFEPVDHLTRAQAQAGTIPIPPDSDKPNFSIRIDRSDAKITVTGIRIETCKIHGTWTIPKLSEAEPDS
;
A
#
# COMPACT_ATOMS: atom_id res chain seq x y z
N MET A 1 21.74 -24.36 9.82
CA MET A 1 22.95 -23.50 9.94
C MET A 1 22.93 -22.91 11.32
N ASN A 2 23.92 -23.16 12.15
CA ASN A 2 23.93 -22.81 13.57
C ASN A 2 24.07 -21.28 13.72
N GLU A 3 23.46 -20.68 14.74
CA GLU A 3 23.42 -19.23 15.02
C GLU A 3 24.84 -18.62 15.08
N SER A 4 25.77 -19.32 15.73
CA SER A 4 27.20 -18.97 15.78
C SER A 4 27.86 -18.84 14.40
N THR A 5 27.50 -19.68 13.45
CA THR A 5 28.04 -19.66 12.07
C THR A 5 27.52 -18.44 11.28
N ARG A 6 26.28 -17.98 11.56
CA ARG A 6 25.73 -16.78 10.92
C ARG A 6 26.40 -15.50 11.39
N HIS A 7 26.64 -15.37 12.71
CA HIS A 7 27.34 -14.24 13.30
C HIS A 7 28.79 -14.14 12.78
N SER A 8 29.53 -15.23 12.78
CA SER A 8 30.90 -15.27 12.25
C SER A 8 30.96 -14.85 10.77
N GLY A 9 30.02 -15.30 9.94
CA GLY A 9 29.96 -14.93 8.53
C GLY A 9 29.62 -13.45 8.30
N LEU A 10 28.85 -12.82 9.19
CA LEU A 10 28.54 -11.38 9.11
C LEU A 10 29.78 -10.54 9.48
N HIS A 11 30.46 -10.86 10.58
CA HIS A 11 31.71 -10.18 10.97
C HIS A 11 32.75 -10.19 9.85
N GLN A 12 33.00 -11.36 9.26
CA GLN A 12 33.94 -11.47 8.12
C GLN A 12 33.55 -10.61 6.90
N LYS A 13 32.28 -10.31 6.70
CA LYS A 13 31.87 -9.39 5.63
C LYS A 13 32.11 -7.95 6.00
N ILE A 14 31.82 -7.58 7.26
CA ILE A 14 32.04 -6.22 7.77
C ILE A 14 33.54 -5.86 7.74
N ASP A 15 34.39 -6.79 8.13
CA ASP A 15 35.86 -6.61 8.13
C ASP A 15 36.46 -6.35 6.73
N ARG A 16 35.67 -6.53 5.67
CA ARG A 16 36.08 -6.32 4.27
C ARG A 16 35.60 -5.01 3.68
N LEU A 17 34.82 -4.25 4.42
CA LEU A 17 34.28 -2.96 3.99
C LEU A 17 35.35 -1.86 4.18
N ASP A 18 35.36 -0.87 3.29
CA ASP A 18 36.08 0.35 3.46
C ASP A 18 35.36 1.36 4.37
N GLU A 19 36.03 2.43 4.77
CA GLU A 19 35.47 3.44 5.70
C GLU A 19 34.11 4.02 5.24
N PRO A 20 33.94 4.46 3.99
CA PRO A 20 32.65 4.94 3.52
C PRO A 20 31.53 3.88 3.56
N GLU A 21 31.86 2.62 3.31
CA GLU A 21 30.90 1.50 3.36
C GLU A 21 30.50 1.16 4.80
N ILE A 22 31.47 1.24 5.74
CA ILE A 22 31.21 1.04 7.17
C ILE A 22 30.22 2.07 7.68
N VAL A 23 30.37 3.36 7.36
CA VAL A 23 29.44 4.43 7.74
C VAL A 23 28.00 4.13 7.27
N VAL A 24 27.83 3.61 6.05
CA VAL A 24 26.51 3.24 5.53
C VAL A 24 25.91 2.06 6.30
N VAL A 25 26.72 1.03 6.59
CA VAL A 25 26.29 -0.15 7.33
C VAL A 25 25.93 0.20 8.77
N ASP A 26 26.75 1.02 9.43
CA ASP A 26 26.52 1.47 10.80
C ASP A 26 25.19 2.22 10.92
N ARG A 27 24.96 3.20 10.06
CA ARG A 27 23.69 3.93 9.98
C ARG A 27 22.50 2.99 9.74
N PHE A 28 22.68 1.95 8.93
CA PHE A 28 21.66 0.97 8.66
C PHE A 28 21.35 0.10 9.89
N VAL A 29 22.40 -0.31 10.62
CA VAL A 29 22.29 -1.07 11.87
C VAL A 29 21.56 -0.24 12.93
N ASP A 30 21.95 1.01 13.12
CA ASP A 30 21.31 1.93 14.06
C ASP A 30 19.81 2.09 13.77
N ALA A 31 19.46 2.26 12.49
CA ALA A 31 18.07 2.36 12.09
C ALA A 31 17.28 1.06 12.40
N ILE A 32 17.88 -0.11 12.19
CA ILE A 32 17.25 -1.40 12.51
C ILE A 32 17.12 -1.60 14.02
N LEU A 33 18.06 -1.14 14.80
CA LEU A 33 18.03 -1.23 16.27
C LEU A 33 17.08 -0.21 16.90
N THR A 34 16.80 0.90 16.23
CA THR A 34 15.85 1.91 16.73
C THR A 34 14.48 1.29 16.93
N SER A 35 13.89 1.49 18.10
CA SER A 35 12.54 1.02 18.39
C SER A 35 11.52 1.77 17.55
N VAL A 36 10.55 1.04 17.00
CA VAL A 36 9.40 1.60 16.30
C VAL A 36 8.18 1.41 17.19
N GLU A 37 7.49 2.51 17.46
CA GLU A 37 6.19 2.44 18.09
C GLU A 37 5.21 1.82 17.09
N GLN A 38 4.61 0.67 17.46
CA GLN A 38 3.63 -0.02 16.62
C GLN A 38 2.39 -0.38 17.42
N GLU A 39 1.24 -0.23 16.79
CA GLU A 39 -0.04 -0.66 17.33
C GLU A 39 -0.72 -1.57 16.29
N LEU A 40 -0.96 -2.83 16.67
CA LEU A 40 -1.54 -3.84 15.78
C LEU A 40 -2.98 -4.12 16.18
N THR A 41 -3.85 -4.21 15.19
CA THR A 41 -5.26 -4.55 15.41
C THR A 41 -5.40 -6.03 15.81
N SER A 42 -5.97 -6.29 16.96
CA SER A 42 -6.25 -7.65 17.42
C SER A 42 -7.12 -8.42 16.42
N GLY A 43 -6.78 -9.68 16.16
CA GLY A 43 -7.51 -10.53 15.22
C GLY A 43 -7.32 -10.12 13.73
N SER A 44 -6.35 -9.30 13.44
CA SER A 44 -5.96 -9.04 12.04
C SER A 44 -5.37 -10.30 11.42
N TRP A 45 -5.91 -10.72 10.26
CA TRP A 45 -5.34 -11.83 9.52
C TRP A 45 -3.97 -11.49 8.93
N LEU A 46 -3.76 -10.20 8.62
CA LEU A 46 -2.58 -9.72 7.91
C LEU A 46 -1.40 -9.47 8.87
N THR A 47 -1.63 -8.76 9.97
CA THR A 47 -0.57 -8.36 10.89
C THR A 47 -0.35 -9.38 12.00
N THR A 48 -0.02 -10.64 11.61
CA THR A 48 0.52 -11.61 12.57
C THR A 48 1.85 -11.11 13.12
N LYS A 49 2.28 -11.64 14.28
CA LYS A 49 3.53 -11.18 14.91
C LYS A 49 4.73 -11.24 13.94
N PHE A 50 4.94 -12.36 13.26
CA PHE A 50 6.06 -12.52 12.34
C PHE A 50 5.98 -11.56 11.14
N TRP A 51 4.78 -11.38 10.60
CA TRP A 51 4.56 -10.43 9.52
C TRP A 51 4.86 -9.00 9.97
N ALA A 52 4.33 -8.58 11.11
CA ALA A 52 4.49 -7.23 11.64
C ALA A 52 5.94 -6.92 11.99
N ASP A 53 6.65 -7.85 12.63
CA ASP A 53 8.06 -7.69 12.98
C ASP A 53 8.92 -7.53 11.70
N ALA A 54 8.67 -8.36 10.69
CA ALA A 54 9.39 -8.28 9.41
C ALA A 54 9.06 -6.98 8.64
N PHE A 55 7.79 -6.56 8.65
CA PHE A 55 7.37 -5.31 8.02
C PHE A 55 7.98 -4.09 8.72
N SER A 56 7.99 -4.07 10.06
CA SER A 56 8.65 -3.04 10.85
C SER A 56 10.15 -2.95 10.56
N ALA A 57 10.83 -4.09 10.42
CA ALA A 57 12.24 -4.13 10.05
C ALA A 57 12.46 -3.52 8.64
N ARG A 58 11.56 -3.79 7.69
CA ARG A 58 11.63 -3.20 6.34
C ARG A 58 11.38 -1.69 6.34
N LEU A 59 10.44 -1.20 7.16
CA LEU A 59 10.22 0.24 7.34
C LEU A 59 11.48 0.92 7.86
N ARG A 60 12.10 0.37 8.92
CA ARG A 60 13.36 0.91 9.48
C ARG A 60 14.49 0.90 8.47
N ALA A 61 14.68 -0.23 7.77
CA ALA A 61 15.68 -0.37 6.73
C ALA A 61 15.52 0.65 5.60
N HIS A 62 14.28 0.91 5.18
CA HIS A 62 14.01 1.95 4.19
C HIS A 62 14.42 3.33 4.70
N HIS A 63 14.05 3.66 5.94
CA HIS A 63 14.29 4.98 6.51
C HIS A 63 15.73 5.17 7.03
N ALA A 64 16.55 4.12 7.08
CA ALA A 64 17.98 4.27 7.26
C ALA A 64 18.64 5.10 6.15
N LEU A 65 18.11 4.98 4.94
CA LEU A 65 18.69 5.58 3.74
C LEU A 65 17.79 6.61 3.04
N ASN A 66 16.49 6.67 3.42
CA ASN A 66 15.51 7.48 2.74
C ASN A 66 14.65 8.27 3.73
N VAL A 67 14.55 9.58 3.52
CA VAL A 67 13.66 10.46 4.29
C VAL A 67 12.22 10.43 3.77
N GLU A 68 12.03 10.01 2.52
CA GLU A 68 10.71 9.96 1.89
C GLU A 68 9.97 8.67 2.28
N PRO A 69 8.64 8.74 2.43
CA PRO A 69 7.80 7.56 2.63
C PRO A 69 7.97 6.51 1.53
N LEU A 70 7.63 5.26 1.85
CA LEU A 70 7.66 4.18 0.87
C LEU A 70 6.80 4.53 -0.35
N SER A 71 7.38 4.41 -1.53
CA SER A 71 6.63 4.38 -2.79
C SER A 71 5.79 3.10 -2.89
N THR A 72 4.86 3.02 -3.83
CA THR A 72 4.09 1.79 -4.07
C THR A 72 5.00 0.60 -4.32
N VAL A 73 6.04 0.73 -5.15
CA VAL A 73 6.99 -0.35 -5.45
C VAL A 73 7.77 -0.79 -4.20
N ALA A 74 8.23 0.16 -3.38
CA ALA A 74 8.92 -0.16 -2.13
C ALA A 74 7.99 -0.82 -1.11
N PHE A 75 6.72 -0.41 -1.07
CA PHE A 75 5.70 -1.03 -0.24
C PHE A 75 5.41 -2.46 -0.70
N GLU A 76 5.22 -2.71 -1.99
CA GLU A 76 5.02 -4.05 -2.55
C GLU A 76 6.17 -4.99 -2.17
N ALA A 77 7.41 -4.54 -2.31
CA ALA A 77 8.60 -5.31 -1.92
C ALA A 77 8.63 -5.61 -0.41
N ALA A 78 8.32 -4.61 0.44
CA ALA A 78 8.29 -4.77 1.89
C ALA A 78 7.16 -5.72 2.33
N PHE A 79 5.97 -5.58 1.72
CA PHE A 79 4.80 -6.42 1.95
C PHE A 79 5.08 -7.90 1.63
N ASN A 80 5.58 -8.17 0.42
CA ASN A 80 5.90 -9.53 -0.01
C ASN A 80 6.98 -10.17 0.88
N ALA A 81 8.01 -9.41 1.25
CA ALA A 81 9.05 -9.88 2.15
C ALA A 81 8.51 -10.20 3.55
N ALA A 82 7.55 -9.42 4.07
CA ALA A 82 6.89 -9.70 5.34
C ALA A 82 6.01 -10.96 5.25
N CYS A 83 5.31 -11.17 4.13
CA CYS A 83 4.55 -12.41 3.90
C CYS A 83 5.46 -13.65 3.91
N VAL A 84 6.59 -13.60 3.23
CA VAL A 84 7.59 -14.70 3.23
C VAL A 84 8.13 -14.96 4.64
N ALA A 85 8.43 -13.92 5.40
CA ALA A 85 8.88 -14.04 6.79
C ALA A 85 7.82 -14.66 7.71
N ALA A 86 6.54 -14.44 7.41
CA ALA A 86 5.42 -15.09 8.10
C ALA A 86 5.15 -16.53 7.65
N GLY A 87 5.95 -17.07 6.72
CA GLY A 87 5.78 -18.41 6.17
C GLY A 87 4.67 -18.51 5.12
N TRP A 88 4.24 -17.37 4.56
CA TRP A 88 3.22 -17.33 3.51
C TRP A 88 3.85 -17.39 2.13
N THR A 89 3.09 -17.90 1.17
CA THR A 89 3.51 -17.89 -0.24
C THR A 89 2.94 -16.66 -0.92
N THR A 90 3.78 -15.93 -1.66
CA THR A 90 3.35 -14.81 -2.50
C THR A 90 3.69 -15.11 -3.96
N ILE A 91 2.76 -14.81 -4.84
CA ILE A 91 2.94 -14.88 -6.29
C ILE A 91 2.68 -13.49 -6.83
N PRO A 92 3.72 -12.74 -7.22
CA PRO A 92 3.55 -11.44 -7.88
C PRO A 92 2.71 -11.60 -9.13
N ALA A 93 1.86 -10.63 -9.42
CA ALA A 93 1.10 -10.62 -10.65
C ALA A 93 2.06 -10.44 -11.84
N ASP A 94 1.85 -11.23 -12.88
CA ASP A 94 2.45 -10.94 -14.17
C ASP A 94 1.75 -9.71 -14.76
N SER A 95 2.49 -8.60 -14.85
CA SER A 95 1.96 -7.31 -15.32
C SER A 95 1.43 -7.36 -16.76
N ALA A 96 1.84 -8.35 -17.55
CA ALA A 96 1.34 -8.55 -18.91
C ALA A 96 -0.06 -9.17 -18.95
N THR A 97 -0.44 -9.94 -17.93
CA THR A 97 -1.69 -10.70 -17.88
C THR A 97 -2.66 -10.27 -16.78
N ASN A 98 -2.16 -9.66 -15.71
CA ASN A 98 -2.94 -9.33 -14.51
C ASN A 98 -3.02 -7.82 -14.29
N ARG A 99 -4.17 -7.26 -14.64
CA ARG A 99 -4.39 -5.82 -14.66
C ARG A 99 -4.80 -5.22 -13.31
N PHE A 100 -5.44 -5.99 -12.44
CA PHE A 100 -6.17 -5.44 -11.32
C PHE A 100 -5.60 -5.78 -9.93
N PHE A 101 -4.73 -6.78 -9.83
CA PHE A 101 -4.06 -7.12 -8.58
C PHE A 101 -2.55 -7.13 -8.76
N ASP A 102 -1.84 -6.93 -7.67
CA ASP A 102 -0.37 -6.81 -7.66
C ASP A 102 0.28 -8.09 -7.10
N THR A 103 -0.44 -8.84 -6.25
CA THR A 103 0.07 -10.10 -5.67
C THR A 103 -1.06 -11.05 -5.27
N ILE A 104 -0.78 -12.35 -5.32
CA ILE A 104 -1.60 -13.39 -4.71
C ILE A 104 -0.89 -13.85 -3.45
N VAL A 105 -1.59 -13.84 -2.32
CA VAL A 105 -1.08 -14.30 -1.03
C VAL A 105 -1.81 -15.57 -0.62
N SER A 106 -1.06 -16.64 -0.34
CA SER A 106 -1.59 -17.88 0.24
C SER A 106 -1.07 -18.02 1.67
N ILE A 107 -1.99 -18.06 2.62
CA ILE A 107 -1.70 -18.25 4.04
C ILE A 107 -1.83 -19.71 4.44
N PRO A 108 -1.14 -20.17 5.51
CA PRO A 108 -1.10 -21.58 5.88
C PRO A 108 -2.46 -22.25 6.11
N GLU A 109 -3.47 -21.48 6.52
CA GLU A 109 -4.84 -21.97 6.75
C GLU A 109 -5.60 -22.29 5.43
N GLY A 110 -4.91 -22.28 4.29
CA GLY A 110 -5.46 -22.61 2.98
C GLY A 110 -6.24 -21.50 2.29
N ARG A 111 -6.24 -20.30 2.83
CA ARG A 111 -6.86 -19.12 2.21
C ARG A 111 -5.90 -18.49 1.20
N THR A 112 -6.39 -18.25 -0.01
CA THR A 112 -5.69 -17.51 -1.06
C THR A 112 -6.43 -16.20 -1.35
N ILE A 113 -5.70 -15.08 -1.41
CA ILE A 113 -6.26 -13.75 -1.52
C ILE A 113 -5.49 -12.99 -2.62
N LYS A 114 -6.23 -12.39 -3.55
CA LYS A 114 -5.69 -11.51 -4.59
C LYS A 114 -5.74 -10.07 -4.11
N LEU A 115 -4.59 -9.43 -4.01
CA LEU A 115 -4.44 -8.10 -3.44
C LEU A 115 -3.93 -7.08 -4.45
N SER A 116 -4.56 -5.91 -4.45
CA SER A 116 -3.97 -4.72 -5.03
C SER A 116 -3.29 -3.91 -3.94
N LEU A 117 -2.01 -3.57 -4.14
CA LEU A 117 -1.19 -2.87 -3.17
C LEU A 117 -1.02 -1.40 -3.59
N LYS A 118 -1.27 -0.49 -2.68
CA LYS A 118 -1.18 0.96 -2.94
C LYS A 118 -0.44 1.64 -1.79
N ALA A 119 0.34 2.65 -2.09
CA ALA A 119 0.93 3.53 -1.09
C ALA A 119 0.53 4.97 -1.36
N THR A 120 0.32 5.75 -0.29
CA THR A 120 0.00 7.17 -0.40
C THR A 120 0.62 7.98 0.74
N SER A 121 1.23 9.09 0.40
CA SER A 121 1.90 10.01 1.32
C SER A 121 1.64 11.48 0.97
N ALA A 122 0.52 11.76 0.32
CA ALA A 122 0.16 13.12 -0.06
C ALA A 122 0.10 14.05 1.17
N LYS A 123 0.57 15.29 1.01
CA LYS A 123 0.62 16.29 2.12
C LYS A 123 -0.73 16.56 2.79
N ASN A 124 -1.82 16.36 2.05
CA ASN A 124 -3.19 16.67 2.51
C ASN A 124 -4.01 15.42 2.82
N LEU A 125 -3.38 14.33 3.21
CA LEU A 125 -4.09 13.12 3.63
C LEU A 125 -5.00 13.44 4.83
N ARG A 126 -6.28 13.05 4.68
CA ARG A 126 -7.26 13.20 5.76
C ARG A 126 -7.34 11.89 6.54
N PRO A 127 -7.21 11.89 7.89
CA PRO A 127 -7.26 10.66 8.69
C PRO A 127 -8.52 9.83 8.45
N ASN A 128 -9.67 10.49 8.35
CA ASN A 128 -10.99 9.86 8.25
C ASN A 128 -11.37 9.41 6.84
N TYR A 129 -10.53 9.67 5.83
CA TYR A 129 -10.83 9.31 4.45
C TYR A 129 -9.64 8.67 3.76
N VAL A 130 -9.93 7.67 2.93
CA VAL A 130 -8.95 7.04 2.05
C VAL A 130 -9.08 7.63 0.64
N HIS A 131 -7.93 7.82 0.01
CA HIS A 131 -7.81 8.29 -1.37
C HIS A 131 -6.92 7.34 -2.16
N ILE A 132 -7.41 6.89 -3.30
CA ILE A 132 -6.68 6.03 -4.24
C ILE A 132 -6.48 6.85 -5.52
N SER A 133 -5.28 7.41 -5.69
CA SER A 133 -4.95 8.31 -6.81
C SER A 133 -4.95 7.59 -8.17
N LYS A 134 -4.71 6.28 -8.15
CA LYS A 134 -4.77 5.41 -9.33
C LYS A 134 -5.31 4.04 -8.92
N LEU A 135 -6.62 3.84 -9.12
CA LEU A 135 -7.22 2.52 -8.94
C LEU A 135 -6.77 1.59 -10.07
N THR A 136 -6.89 2.06 -11.30
CA THR A 136 -6.45 1.37 -12.52
C THR A 136 -6.31 2.37 -13.67
N GLU A 137 -5.62 1.95 -14.72
CA GLU A 137 -5.53 2.64 -16.00
C GLU A 137 -6.38 1.93 -17.05
N ALA A 138 -6.91 2.71 -18.01
CA ALA A 138 -7.68 2.15 -19.11
C ALA A 138 -7.61 3.07 -20.32
N ALA A 139 -7.01 2.61 -21.41
CA ALA A 139 -6.83 3.37 -22.66
C ALA A 139 -8.17 3.94 -23.19
N TRP A 140 -9.27 3.18 -23.05
CA TRP A 140 -10.59 3.62 -23.50
C TRP A 140 -11.07 4.94 -22.89
N ILE A 141 -10.52 5.33 -21.74
CA ILE A 141 -10.89 6.60 -21.06
C ILE A 141 -10.57 7.81 -21.94
N GLN A 142 -9.49 7.73 -22.71
CA GLN A 142 -9.10 8.79 -23.64
C GLN A 142 -9.95 8.78 -24.92
N ASP A 143 -10.30 7.61 -25.43
CA ASP A 143 -10.89 7.42 -26.75
C ASP A 143 -12.42 7.44 -26.77
N THR A 144 -13.08 7.04 -25.65
CA THR A 144 -14.53 6.91 -25.59
C THR A 144 -15.22 8.27 -25.64
N ARG A 145 -16.01 8.50 -26.68
CA ARG A 145 -16.79 9.74 -26.91
C ARG A 145 -18.30 9.54 -26.68
N LYS A 146 -18.81 8.34 -26.97
CA LYS A 146 -20.24 8.05 -26.83
C LYS A 146 -20.59 7.75 -25.38
N GLU A 147 -21.72 8.30 -24.94
CA GLU A 147 -22.22 8.14 -23.56
C GLU A 147 -22.50 6.69 -23.21
N GLN A 148 -23.09 5.94 -24.13
CA GLN A 148 -23.38 4.52 -23.93
C GLN A 148 -22.09 3.71 -23.71
N ASP A 149 -21.11 3.89 -24.57
CA ASP A 149 -19.84 3.16 -24.50
C ASP A 149 -19.11 3.48 -23.20
N ARG A 150 -19.15 4.74 -22.76
CA ARG A 150 -18.54 5.17 -21.49
C ARG A 150 -19.21 4.50 -20.29
N TYR A 151 -20.54 4.49 -20.27
CA TYR A 151 -21.32 3.85 -19.22
C TYR A 151 -20.98 2.35 -19.13
N GLU A 152 -21.07 1.63 -20.25
CA GLU A 152 -20.79 0.19 -20.29
C GLU A 152 -19.38 -0.13 -19.83
N LYS A 153 -18.40 0.62 -20.29
CA LYS A 153 -17.00 0.42 -19.91
C LYS A 153 -16.69 0.72 -18.45
N ILE A 154 -17.38 1.67 -17.81
CA ILE A 154 -17.28 1.91 -16.38
C ILE A 154 -17.82 0.70 -15.60
N ILE A 155 -19.02 0.26 -15.91
CA ILE A 155 -19.66 -0.90 -15.25
C ILE A 155 -18.79 -2.15 -15.42
N GLU A 156 -18.38 -2.45 -16.65
CA GLU A 156 -17.52 -3.59 -16.96
C GLU A 156 -16.22 -3.56 -16.17
N LEU A 157 -15.53 -2.40 -16.14
CA LEU A 157 -14.26 -2.26 -15.46
C LEU A 157 -14.36 -2.51 -13.95
N PHE A 158 -15.37 -1.94 -13.28
CA PHE A 158 -15.55 -2.16 -11.85
C PHE A 158 -16.01 -3.59 -11.53
N SER A 159 -16.81 -4.21 -12.41
CA SER A 159 -17.17 -5.62 -12.31
C SER A 159 -15.92 -6.51 -12.43
N GLN A 160 -15.09 -6.30 -13.45
CA GLN A 160 -13.84 -7.02 -13.64
C GLN A 160 -12.88 -6.84 -12.46
N TYR A 161 -12.77 -5.60 -11.94
CA TYR A 161 -11.93 -5.30 -10.79
C TYR A 161 -12.34 -6.12 -9.56
N ARG A 162 -13.65 -6.15 -9.23
CA ARG A 162 -14.19 -6.95 -8.11
C ARG A 162 -14.02 -8.45 -8.30
N ASN A 163 -14.12 -8.93 -9.53
CA ASN A 163 -13.99 -10.37 -9.84
C ASN A 163 -12.53 -10.85 -9.79
N GLN A 164 -11.58 -9.95 -10.02
CA GLN A 164 -10.15 -10.30 -10.10
C GLN A 164 -9.35 -9.91 -8.86
N THR A 165 -9.89 -9.06 -7.97
CA THR A 165 -9.20 -8.54 -6.78
C THR A 165 -10.12 -8.67 -5.58
N ASP A 166 -9.65 -9.33 -4.52
CA ASP A 166 -10.44 -9.49 -3.29
C ASP A 166 -10.42 -8.22 -2.44
N SER A 167 -9.23 -7.62 -2.29
CA SER A 167 -9.02 -6.44 -1.45
C SER A 167 -7.91 -5.54 -1.98
N ILE A 168 -8.01 -4.26 -1.62
CA ILE A 168 -6.95 -3.27 -1.82
C ILE A 168 -6.29 -3.03 -0.47
N VAL A 169 -5.00 -3.30 -0.35
CA VAL A 169 -4.21 -2.98 0.85
C VAL A 169 -3.44 -1.69 0.60
N ILE A 170 -3.67 -0.71 1.46
CA ILE A 170 -3.16 0.65 1.27
C ILE A 170 -2.27 1.00 2.45
N LEU A 171 -1.02 1.33 2.17
CA LEU A 171 -0.11 1.93 3.13
C LEU A 171 -0.24 3.46 3.05
N ARG A 172 -0.78 4.06 4.10
CA ARG A 172 -0.94 5.51 4.23
C ARG A 172 0.19 6.05 5.10
N CYS A 173 0.83 7.13 4.69
CA CYS A 173 1.86 7.78 5.49
C CYS A 173 1.50 9.24 5.75
N PHE A 174 1.45 9.61 7.01
CA PHE A 174 1.22 10.97 7.48
C PHE A 174 2.52 11.55 8.04
N ARG A 175 2.84 12.76 7.66
CA ARG A 175 3.96 13.50 8.25
C ARG A 175 3.47 14.23 9.49
N LYS A 176 4.06 13.94 10.65
CA LYS A 176 3.76 14.65 11.90
C LYS A 176 4.56 15.94 12.02
N ASN A 177 4.16 16.82 12.93
CA ASN A 177 4.81 18.12 13.16
C ASN A 177 6.27 17.99 13.64
N ASP A 178 6.59 16.91 14.34
CA ASP A 178 7.93 16.55 14.81
C ASP A 178 8.82 15.93 13.73
N SER A 179 8.36 15.95 12.48
CA SER A 179 8.99 15.30 11.33
C SER A 179 9.01 13.77 11.38
N SER A 180 8.36 13.13 12.38
CA SER A 180 8.16 11.69 12.36
C SER A 180 7.16 11.28 11.27
N LEU A 181 7.24 10.03 10.84
CA LEU A 181 6.34 9.45 9.84
C LEU A 181 5.40 8.46 10.52
N PHE A 182 4.11 8.71 10.40
CA PHE A 182 3.07 7.83 10.92
C PHE A 182 2.47 7.02 9.76
N TYR A 183 2.74 5.73 9.75
CA TYR A 183 2.19 4.78 8.80
C TYR A 183 0.93 4.13 9.32
N GLN A 184 -0.05 3.95 8.46
CA GLN A 184 -1.26 3.20 8.73
C GLN A 184 -1.53 2.24 7.58
N LEU A 185 -1.69 0.94 7.90
CA LEU A 185 -2.02 -0.11 6.94
C LEU A 185 -3.52 -0.39 7.00
N VAL A 186 -4.20 -0.15 5.88
CA VAL A 186 -5.66 -0.35 5.77
C VAL A 186 -5.99 -1.30 4.63
N GLU A 187 -7.05 -2.09 4.81
CA GLU A 187 -7.62 -2.98 3.79
C GLU A 187 -9.01 -2.48 3.41
N LEU A 188 -9.25 -2.36 2.12
CA LEU A 188 -10.55 -2.03 1.53
C LEU A 188 -11.04 -3.22 0.70
N PRO A 189 -12.10 -3.91 1.10
CA PRO A 189 -12.71 -4.96 0.29
C PRO A 189 -13.24 -4.39 -1.02
N THR A 190 -13.00 -5.06 -2.15
CA THR A 190 -13.46 -4.56 -3.46
C THR A 190 -14.97 -4.54 -3.62
N LYS A 191 -15.71 -5.26 -2.77
CA LYS A 191 -17.16 -5.20 -2.65
C LYS A 191 -17.71 -3.79 -2.38
N VAL A 192 -16.92 -2.89 -1.81
CA VAL A 192 -17.30 -1.48 -1.63
C VAL A 192 -17.73 -0.82 -2.96
N PHE A 193 -17.27 -1.35 -4.09
CA PHE A 193 -17.60 -0.85 -5.42
C PHE A 193 -18.89 -1.42 -6.02
N GLU A 194 -19.60 -2.33 -5.35
CA GLU A 194 -20.89 -2.89 -5.84
C GLU A 194 -21.91 -1.81 -6.23
N PRO A 195 -22.07 -0.68 -5.51
CA PRO A 195 -23.01 0.35 -5.91
C PRO A 195 -22.74 1.02 -7.27
N VAL A 196 -21.55 0.81 -7.84
CA VAL A 196 -21.23 1.30 -9.20
C VAL A 196 -22.13 0.63 -10.25
N ASP A 197 -22.57 -0.61 -10.02
CA ASP A 197 -23.43 -1.36 -10.93
C ASP A 197 -24.81 -0.72 -11.10
N HIS A 198 -25.20 0.18 -10.18
CA HIS A 198 -26.49 0.88 -10.18
C HIS A 198 -26.42 2.27 -10.82
N LEU A 199 -25.28 2.66 -11.40
CA LEU A 199 -25.17 3.90 -12.15
C LEU A 199 -26.14 3.93 -13.33
N THR A 200 -26.74 5.08 -13.55
CA THR A 200 -27.44 5.35 -14.81
C THR A 200 -26.46 5.89 -15.85
N ARG A 201 -26.85 5.85 -17.13
CA ARG A 201 -26.06 6.40 -18.22
C ARG A 201 -25.75 7.90 -18.00
N ALA A 202 -26.73 8.67 -17.56
CA ALA A 202 -26.56 10.11 -17.31
C ALA A 202 -25.53 10.38 -16.19
N GLN A 203 -25.60 9.63 -15.09
CA GLN A 203 -24.67 9.76 -13.97
C GLN A 203 -23.22 9.40 -14.37
N ALA A 204 -23.06 8.41 -15.23
CA ALA A 204 -21.74 8.01 -15.75
C ALA A 204 -21.04 9.10 -16.59
N GLN A 205 -21.75 10.15 -17.04
CA GLN A 205 -21.16 11.26 -17.80
C GLN A 205 -20.49 12.32 -16.92
N ALA A 206 -20.79 12.35 -15.63
CA ALA A 206 -20.18 13.32 -14.72
C ALA A 206 -18.65 13.16 -14.66
N GLY A 207 -17.94 14.27 -14.51
CA GLY A 207 -16.47 14.25 -14.32
C GLY A 207 -16.06 13.63 -12.98
N THR A 208 -16.91 13.79 -11.95
CA THR A 208 -16.84 13.16 -10.65
C THR A 208 -18.19 12.52 -10.35
N ILE A 209 -18.20 11.23 -10.08
CA ILE A 209 -19.42 10.42 -9.88
C ILE A 209 -19.48 10.05 -8.40
N PRO A 210 -20.41 10.61 -7.61
CA PRO A 210 -20.64 10.19 -6.22
C PRO A 210 -21.21 8.76 -6.19
N ILE A 211 -20.87 7.96 -5.18
CA ILE A 211 -21.34 6.59 -5.03
C ILE A 211 -21.84 6.36 -3.59
N PRO A 212 -23.09 5.97 -3.36
CA PRO A 212 -24.18 5.88 -4.36
C PRO A 212 -24.51 7.25 -5.00
N PRO A 213 -24.94 7.26 -6.28
CA PRO A 213 -25.05 8.51 -7.05
C PRO A 213 -26.12 9.49 -6.54
N ASP A 214 -27.19 8.99 -5.93
CA ASP A 214 -28.31 9.80 -5.46
C ASP A 214 -28.27 10.06 -3.94
N SER A 215 -27.11 9.82 -3.30
CA SER A 215 -26.95 10.01 -1.87
C SER A 215 -26.44 11.42 -1.54
N ASP A 216 -27.09 12.09 -0.60
CA ASP A 216 -26.58 13.36 -0.01
C ASP A 216 -25.25 13.16 0.71
N LYS A 217 -24.94 11.91 1.09
CA LYS A 217 -23.70 11.51 1.77
C LYS A 217 -23.09 10.30 1.06
N PRO A 218 -22.45 10.49 -0.08
CA PRO A 218 -21.83 9.40 -0.81
C PRO A 218 -20.74 8.72 0.05
N ASN A 219 -20.61 7.41 -0.14
CA ASN A 219 -19.56 6.64 0.54
C ASN A 219 -18.17 6.95 -0.01
N PHE A 220 -18.12 7.28 -1.30
CA PHE A 220 -16.92 7.70 -2.03
C PHE A 220 -17.32 8.38 -3.35
N SER A 221 -16.34 8.89 -4.09
CA SER A 221 -16.54 9.39 -5.45
C SER A 221 -15.51 8.80 -6.40
N ILE A 222 -15.94 8.55 -7.63
CA ILE A 222 -15.10 8.11 -8.75
C ILE A 222 -14.79 9.32 -9.61
N ARG A 223 -13.53 9.57 -9.93
CA ARG A 223 -13.09 10.54 -10.92
C ARG A 223 -12.42 9.80 -12.08
N ILE A 224 -12.90 10.09 -13.28
CA ILE A 224 -12.35 9.57 -14.51
C ILE A 224 -11.46 10.65 -15.11
N ASP A 225 -10.16 10.42 -15.02
CA ASP A 225 -9.14 11.35 -15.52
C ASP A 225 -8.75 10.97 -16.94
N ARG A 226 -9.17 11.81 -17.90
CA ARG A 226 -8.91 11.56 -19.32
C ARG A 226 -7.46 11.84 -19.70
N SER A 227 -6.80 12.80 -19.06
CA SER A 227 -5.41 13.14 -19.37
C SER A 227 -4.46 11.99 -19.08
N ASP A 228 -4.68 11.32 -17.98
CA ASP A 228 -3.82 10.24 -17.49
C ASP A 228 -4.42 8.84 -17.73
N ALA A 229 -5.54 8.75 -18.44
CA ALA A 229 -6.26 7.48 -18.72
C ALA A 229 -6.49 6.63 -17.46
N LYS A 230 -6.74 7.26 -16.32
CA LYS A 230 -6.83 6.60 -15.00
C LYS A 230 -8.16 6.85 -14.30
N ILE A 231 -8.47 5.95 -13.38
CA ILE A 231 -9.58 6.09 -12.43
C ILE A 231 -9.00 6.39 -11.04
N THR A 232 -9.49 7.47 -10.45
CA THR A 232 -9.21 7.89 -9.07
C THR A 232 -10.43 7.62 -8.21
N VAL A 233 -10.26 7.14 -6.99
CA VAL A 233 -11.34 7.00 -6.00
C VAL A 233 -11.03 7.85 -4.79
N THR A 234 -11.96 8.72 -4.41
CA THR A 234 -11.77 9.71 -3.34
C THR A 234 -12.89 9.64 -2.31
N GLY A 235 -12.59 10.06 -1.08
CA GLY A 235 -13.61 10.21 -0.04
C GLY A 235 -14.11 8.90 0.53
N ILE A 236 -13.38 7.78 0.35
CA ILE A 236 -13.72 6.52 1.00
C ILE A 236 -13.60 6.71 2.51
N ARG A 237 -14.68 6.47 3.25
CA ARG A 237 -14.65 6.61 4.71
C ARG A 237 -13.77 5.53 5.33
N ILE A 238 -12.97 5.91 6.30
CA ILE A 238 -12.06 4.98 6.98
C ILE A 238 -12.81 3.84 7.68
N GLU A 239 -14.03 4.08 8.12
CA GLU A 239 -14.88 3.08 8.79
C GLU A 239 -15.29 1.93 7.86
N THR A 240 -15.21 2.12 6.54
CA THR A 240 -15.44 1.06 5.54
C THR A 240 -14.20 0.21 5.30
N CYS A 241 -13.07 0.62 5.85
CA CYS A 241 -11.81 -0.08 5.75
C CYS A 241 -11.51 -0.85 7.04
N LYS A 242 -10.74 -1.92 6.93
CA LYS A 242 -10.15 -2.58 8.08
C LYS A 242 -8.75 -2.01 8.31
N ILE A 243 -8.51 -1.41 9.48
CA ILE A 243 -7.17 -1.00 9.89
C ILE A 243 -6.47 -2.25 10.43
N HIS A 244 -5.28 -2.56 9.93
CA HIS A 244 -4.48 -3.70 10.37
C HIS A 244 -3.44 -3.33 11.41
N GLY A 245 -2.87 -2.14 11.29
CA GLY A 245 -1.89 -1.63 12.25
C GLY A 245 -1.34 -0.27 11.86
N THR A 246 -0.59 0.29 12.80
CA THR A 246 0.10 1.58 12.64
C THR A 246 1.55 1.47 13.11
N TRP A 247 2.42 2.31 12.53
CA TRP A 247 3.84 2.40 12.88
C TRP A 247 4.25 3.86 12.89
N THR A 248 4.98 4.27 13.94
CA THR A 248 5.60 5.59 13.99
C THR A 248 7.11 5.43 13.83
N ILE A 249 7.64 5.99 12.76
CA ILE A 249 9.08 6.03 12.48
C ILE A 249 9.59 7.40 12.94
N PRO A 250 10.44 7.48 13.96
CA PRO A 250 11.04 8.73 14.39
C PRO A 250 11.92 9.30 13.28
N LYS A 251 12.13 10.62 13.26
CA LYS A 251 13.17 11.21 12.43
C LYS A 251 14.50 10.69 12.95
N LEU A 252 15.29 10.04 12.11
CA LEU A 252 16.67 9.73 12.45
C LEU A 252 17.39 11.07 12.62
N SER A 253 18.03 11.28 13.77
CA SER A 253 18.92 12.42 13.97
C SER A 253 20.03 12.32 12.91
N GLU A 254 20.25 13.39 12.16
CA GLU A 254 21.48 13.52 11.42
C GLU A 254 22.58 13.43 12.47
N ALA A 255 23.45 12.43 12.38
CA ALA A 255 24.63 12.39 13.22
C ALA A 255 25.37 13.72 12.97
N GLU A 256 25.48 14.56 14.00
CA GLU A 256 26.37 15.72 13.89
C GLU A 256 27.74 15.15 13.51
N PRO A 257 28.39 15.68 12.46
CA PRO A 257 29.74 15.28 12.17
C PRO A 257 30.59 15.59 13.41
N ASP A 258 31.23 14.58 13.97
CA ASP A 258 32.16 14.73 15.08
C ASP A 258 33.12 15.86 14.75
N SER A 259 33.03 16.94 15.54
CA SER A 259 33.82 18.16 15.41
C SER A 259 35.23 17.98 15.92
#